data_456d9cbc7b8dfe56166c59b692596df8
#
_entry.id   456d9cbc7b8dfe56166c59b692596df8
#
_cell.length_a   1.000
_cell.length_b   1.000
_cell.length_c   1.000
_cell.angle_alpha   90.00
_cell.angle_beta   90.00
_cell.angle_gamma   90.00
#
_symmetry.space_group_name_H-M   'P 1'
#
loop_
_entity.id
_entity.type
_entity.pdbx_description
1 polymer ?
#
loop_
_entity_poly.entity_id
_entity_poly.type
_entity_poly.pdbx_seq_one_letter_code
_entity_poly.pdbx_strand_id
1 'polypeptide(L)'
;MPSPVEQRVSSKIRRTVRNGEAIYEKEYVLNDWDNDAAVIYHRAQQEIELLRQLAVSNRFGGRLGVVSVAAADPEAATIATHEIAGMSLGQFVLEDENVATNLTPWFLAGRWLRQFQSLRLPNDMTETVSKRDPTDIVDYCGLRLDSLLEFGYSWPHSRLKTALLKKIECLRDHCDDTSKVWVHADYAPGNLMWDGRTLTPIDFAMVRSGQPLEDATYLIHRIEMHLVYRPWLRLPVAAIRRAILRGLGLPTADQSAAYQMLMLKHQICRLHTYVRRPASSFKQALHDRWVRTVLRRRLLQAVKNTLK
;
A
#
# COMPACT_ATOMS: atom_id res chain seq x y z
N MET A 1 -29.45 -10.96 -11.81
CA MET A 1 -29.47 -10.57 -10.40
C MET A 1 -28.43 -9.48 -10.20
N PRO A 2 -28.69 -8.40 -9.44
CA PRO A 2 -27.67 -7.41 -9.13
C PRO A 2 -26.53 -8.10 -8.39
N SER A 3 -25.29 -7.78 -8.77
CA SER A 3 -24.10 -8.29 -8.08
C SER A 3 -24.10 -7.84 -6.61
N PRO A 4 -23.60 -8.63 -5.68
CA PRO A 4 -23.52 -8.23 -4.29
C PRO A 4 -22.66 -6.95 -4.15
N VAL A 5 -23.10 -6.03 -3.30
CA VAL A 5 -22.35 -4.82 -2.95
C VAL A 5 -21.26 -5.22 -1.97
N GLU A 6 -20.01 -5.02 -2.34
CA GLU A 6 -18.88 -5.19 -1.42
C GLU A 6 -18.69 -3.90 -0.62
N GLN A 7 -18.97 -3.94 0.67
CA GLN A 7 -18.72 -2.82 1.56
C GLN A 7 -17.30 -2.88 2.08
N ARG A 8 -16.50 -1.85 1.76
CA ARG A 8 -15.17 -1.60 2.33
C ARG A 8 -15.25 -0.51 3.40
N VAL A 9 -14.16 -0.28 4.11
CA VAL A 9 -14.12 0.72 5.20
C VAL A 9 -14.49 2.12 4.70
N SER A 10 -14.04 2.52 3.52
CA SER A 10 -14.19 3.88 2.97
C SER A 10 -15.06 3.97 1.72
N SER A 11 -15.58 2.85 1.22
CA SER A 11 -16.34 2.83 -0.02
C SER A 11 -17.27 1.61 -0.13
N LYS A 12 -18.33 1.76 -0.92
CA LYS A 12 -19.12 0.65 -1.43
C LYS A 12 -18.76 0.41 -2.89
N ILE A 13 -18.50 -0.83 -3.25
CA ILE A 13 -18.13 -1.21 -4.61
C ILE A 13 -19.18 -2.17 -5.14
N ARG A 14 -19.66 -1.90 -6.36
CA ARG A 14 -20.62 -2.75 -7.05
C ARG A 14 -20.14 -3.00 -8.47
N ARG A 15 -20.10 -4.27 -8.86
CA ARG A 15 -19.92 -4.66 -10.26
C ARG A 15 -21.28 -4.58 -10.98
N THR A 16 -21.33 -3.92 -12.12
CA THR A 16 -22.52 -3.81 -12.96
C THR A 16 -22.15 -3.92 -14.43
N VAL A 17 -23.15 -3.94 -15.32
CA VAL A 17 -22.94 -3.94 -16.77
C VAL A 17 -23.66 -2.72 -17.35
N ARG A 18 -22.93 -1.87 -18.09
CA ARG A 18 -23.46 -0.71 -18.79
C ARG A 18 -23.05 -0.79 -20.26
N ASN A 19 -24.02 -0.72 -21.17
CA ASN A 19 -23.82 -0.84 -22.61
C ASN A 19 -23.05 -2.13 -23.04
N GLY A 20 -23.27 -3.24 -22.33
CA GLY A 20 -22.60 -4.50 -22.59
C GLY A 20 -21.20 -4.64 -21.99
N GLU A 21 -20.66 -3.60 -21.38
CA GLU A 21 -19.34 -3.61 -20.73
C GLU A 21 -19.47 -3.74 -19.21
N ALA A 22 -18.62 -4.57 -18.62
CA ALA A 22 -18.53 -4.69 -17.17
C ALA A 22 -17.80 -3.51 -16.57
N ILE A 23 -18.41 -2.88 -15.56
CA ILE A 23 -17.85 -1.75 -14.83
C ILE A 23 -17.92 -1.98 -13.32
N TYR A 24 -17.02 -1.33 -12.59
CA TYR A 24 -17.05 -1.22 -11.14
C TYR A 24 -17.43 0.19 -10.76
N GLU A 25 -18.59 0.32 -10.08
CA GLU A 25 -19.04 1.57 -9.47
C GLU A 25 -18.57 1.62 -8.02
N LYS A 26 -17.87 2.69 -7.66
CA LYS A 26 -17.35 2.98 -6.33
C LYS A 26 -18.04 4.23 -5.81
N GLU A 27 -18.75 4.09 -4.70
CA GLU A 27 -19.33 5.17 -3.92
C GLU A 27 -18.48 5.37 -2.66
N TYR A 28 -17.93 6.57 -2.48
CA TYR A 28 -17.22 6.91 -1.26
C TYR A 28 -18.22 7.16 -0.13
N VAL A 29 -17.93 6.61 1.04
CA VAL A 29 -18.83 6.71 2.20
C VAL A 29 -18.11 7.20 3.44
N LEU A 30 -18.84 7.90 4.31
CA LEU A 30 -18.37 8.27 5.64
C LEU A 30 -18.03 7.03 6.44
N ASN A 31 -16.98 7.12 7.22
CA ASN A 31 -16.52 6.04 8.10
C ASN A 31 -15.87 6.62 9.38
N ASP A 32 -15.49 5.76 10.31
CA ASP A 32 -14.88 6.18 11.59
C ASP A 32 -13.57 6.94 11.45
N TRP A 33 -12.91 6.83 10.30
CA TRP A 33 -11.63 7.50 10.01
C TRP A 33 -11.85 8.83 9.29
N ASP A 34 -12.85 8.87 8.39
CA ASP A 34 -13.20 9.99 7.56
C ASP A 34 -14.71 10.27 7.74
N ASN A 35 -14.99 11.03 8.78
CA ASN A 35 -16.35 11.45 9.15
C ASN A 35 -16.73 12.85 8.61
N ASP A 36 -15.86 13.44 7.78
CA ASP A 36 -16.07 14.73 7.14
C ASP A 36 -16.41 14.52 5.65
N ALA A 37 -17.60 14.95 5.25
CA ALA A 37 -18.06 14.86 3.88
C ALA A 37 -17.12 15.58 2.89
N ALA A 38 -16.55 16.71 3.29
CA ALA A 38 -15.61 17.46 2.45
C ALA A 38 -14.36 16.62 2.11
N VAL A 39 -13.85 15.82 3.04
CA VAL A 39 -12.71 14.91 2.81
C VAL A 39 -13.06 13.84 1.78
N ILE A 40 -14.29 13.31 1.85
CA ILE A 40 -14.76 12.27 0.92
C ILE A 40 -14.92 12.82 -0.50
N TYR A 41 -15.55 13.98 -0.64
CA TYR A 41 -15.69 14.64 -1.95
C TYR A 41 -14.31 14.98 -2.55
N HIS A 42 -13.41 15.51 -1.73
CA HIS A 42 -12.07 15.83 -2.20
C HIS A 42 -11.30 14.59 -2.68
N ARG A 43 -11.40 13.45 -1.97
CA ARG A 43 -10.80 12.19 -2.42
C ARG A 43 -11.38 11.68 -3.73
N ALA A 44 -12.70 11.72 -3.88
CA ALA A 44 -13.35 11.34 -5.12
C ALA A 44 -12.87 12.21 -6.29
N GLN A 45 -12.86 13.53 -6.11
CA GLN A 45 -12.37 14.47 -7.11
C GLN A 45 -10.90 14.23 -7.47
N GLN A 46 -10.05 14.00 -6.47
CA GLN A 46 -8.63 13.74 -6.66
C GLN A 46 -8.39 12.43 -7.45
N GLU A 47 -9.11 11.35 -7.13
CA GLU A 47 -9.01 10.08 -7.87
C GLU A 47 -9.49 10.27 -9.32
N ILE A 48 -10.62 10.95 -9.54
CA ILE A 48 -11.17 11.20 -10.87
C ILE A 48 -10.18 12.00 -11.74
N GLU A 49 -9.65 13.10 -11.19
CA GLU A 49 -8.72 13.96 -11.90
C GLU A 49 -7.40 13.23 -12.24
N LEU A 50 -6.87 12.49 -11.28
CA LEU A 50 -5.68 11.68 -11.48
C LEU A 50 -5.89 10.63 -12.59
N LEU A 51 -6.99 9.90 -12.56
CA LEU A 51 -7.27 8.88 -13.58
C LEU A 51 -7.41 9.50 -14.98
N ARG A 52 -7.98 10.70 -15.09
CA ARG A 52 -8.01 11.46 -16.35
C ARG A 52 -6.61 11.85 -16.81
N GLN A 53 -5.75 12.34 -15.93
CA GLN A 53 -4.36 12.66 -16.23
C GLN A 53 -3.56 11.42 -16.68
N LEU A 54 -3.76 10.28 -16.00
CA LEU A 54 -3.13 9.03 -16.38
C LEU A 54 -3.57 8.57 -17.78
N ALA A 55 -4.86 8.68 -18.10
CA ALA A 55 -5.42 8.26 -19.38
C ALA A 55 -4.87 9.05 -20.58
N VAL A 56 -4.56 10.34 -20.41
CA VAL A 56 -3.99 11.18 -21.48
C VAL A 56 -2.47 11.19 -21.50
N SER A 57 -1.82 10.56 -20.51
CA SER A 57 -0.37 10.52 -20.40
C SER A 57 0.24 9.53 -21.38
N ASN A 58 1.17 9.99 -22.22
CA ASN A 58 1.94 9.14 -23.15
C ASN A 58 2.96 8.22 -22.45
N ARG A 59 3.07 8.28 -21.11
CA ARG A 59 4.02 7.50 -20.31
C ARG A 59 3.57 6.08 -20.05
N PHE A 60 2.26 5.84 -20.14
CA PHE A 60 1.64 4.54 -19.97
C PHE A 60 1.28 3.96 -21.33
N GLY A 61 1.32 2.66 -21.44
CA GLY A 61 1.02 1.94 -22.67
C GLY A 61 1.91 0.69 -22.83
N GLY A 62 1.64 -0.09 -23.87
CA GLY A 62 2.30 -1.37 -24.11
C GLY A 62 1.98 -2.38 -23.02
N ARG A 63 2.83 -2.47 -21.98
CA ARG A 63 2.67 -3.39 -20.86
C ARG A 63 2.30 -2.71 -19.52
N LEU A 64 2.10 -1.38 -19.54
CA LEU A 64 1.70 -0.58 -18.38
C LEU A 64 0.29 -0.06 -18.61
N GLY A 65 -0.68 -0.66 -17.93
CA GLY A 65 -2.07 -0.28 -18.04
C GLY A 65 -2.45 0.88 -17.13
N VAL A 66 -3.53 1.54 -17.51
CA VAL A 66 -4.21 2.58 -16.72
C VAL A 66 -5.70 2.24 -16.67
N VAL A 67 -6.30 2.42 -15.51
CA VAL A 67 -7.75 2.27 -15.35
C VAL A 67 -8.47 3.35 -16.15
N SER A 68 -9.43 2.97 -16.98
CA SER A 68 -10.28 3.92 -17.68
C SER A 68 -11.55 4.23 -16.91
N VAL A 69 -11.90 5.52 -16.83
CA VAL A 69 -13.14 6.00 -16.20
C VAL A 69 -14.28 5.84 -17.20
N ALA A 70 -15.31 5.09 -16.80
CA ALA A 70 -16.54 4.92 -17.57
C ALA A 70 -17.56 6.04 -17.27
N ALA A 71 -17.63 6.47 -16.01
CA ALA A 71 -18.43 7.59 -15.57
C ALA A 71 -17.88 8.14 -14.24
N ALA A 72 -18.18 9.39 -13.94
CA ALA A 72 -17.82 9.99 -12.67
C ALA A 72 -18.84 11.07 -12.31
N ASP A 73 -19.24 11.10 -11.04
CA ASP A 73 -20.05 12.15 -10.45
C ASP A 73 -19.34 12.65 -9.18
N PRO A 74 -18.58 13.76 -9.28
CA PRO A 74 -17.88 14.33 -8.14
C PRO A 74 -18.84 14.82 -7.03
N GLU A 75 -20.05 15.28 -7.37
CA GLU A 75 -21.03 15.78 -6.40
C GLU A 75 -21.64 14.64 -5.58
N ALA A 76 -21.81 13.48 -6.21
CA ALA A 76 -22.26 12.27 -5.52
C ALA A 76 -21.07 11.46 -4.92
N ALA A 77 -19.83 11.93 -5.05
CA ALA A 77 -18.63 11.21 -4.66
C ALA A 77 -18.58 9.78 -5.22
N THR A 78 -18.93 9.64 -6.51
CA THR A 78 -18.96 8.33 -7.19
C THR A 78 -18.03 8.30 -8.40
N ILE A 79 -17.46 7.14 -8.66
CA ILE A 79 -16.65 6.87 -9.84
C ILE A 79 -16.97 5.46 -10.36
N ALA A 80 -17.17 5.35 -11.67
CA ALA A 80 -17.28 4.08 -12.35
C ALA A 80 -16.07 3.88 -13.27
N THR A 81 -15.44 2.71 -13.17
CA THR A 81 -14.28 2.34 -13.99
C THR A 81 -14.58 1.06 -14.76
N HIS A 82 -13.99 0.92 -15.94
CA HIS A 82 -14.06 -0.34 -16.68
C HIS A 82 -13.40 -1.48 -15.92
N GLU A 83 -13.97 -2.67 -16.04
CA GLU A 83 -13.36 -3.88 -15.46
C GLU A 83 -12.03 -4.17 -16.15
N ILE A 84 -11.02 -4.50 -15.36
CA ILE A 84 -9.71 -4.89 -15.84
C ILE A 84 -9.61 -6.40 -15.86
N ALA A 85 -9.26 -6.94 -17.01
CA ALA A 85 -9.07 -8.38 -17.17
C ALA A 85 -7.87 -8.90 -16.36
N GLY A 86 -7.91 -10.20 -16.04
CA GLY A 86 -6.83 -10.89 -15.34
C GLY A 86 -7.09 -11.08 -13.84
N MET A 87 -6.01 -11.35 -13.11
CA MET A 87 -6.04 -11.57 -11.66
C MET A 87 -5.19 -10.54 -10.93
N SER A 88 -5.45 -10.32 -9.66
CA SER A 88 -4.56 -9.50 -8.85
C SER A 88 -3.22 -10.23 -8.61
N LEU A 89 -2.13 -9.48 -8.43
CA LEU A 89 -0.85 -10.08 -8.03
C LEU A 89 -0.94 -10.78 -6.67
N GLY A 90 -1.91 -10.42 -5.84
CA GLY A 90 -2.24 -11.15 -4.62
C GLY A 90 -2.72 -12.57 -4.90
N GLN A 91 -3.62 -12.74 -5.87
CA GLN A 91 -4.06 -14.05 -6.35
C GLN A 91 -2.94 -14.78 -7.09
N PHE A 92 -2.22 -14.08 -7.96
CA PHE A 92 -1.05 -14.63 -8.68
C PHE A 92 -0.04 -15.30 -7.74
N VAL A 93 0.27 -14.67 -6.60
CA VAL A 93 1.15 -15.24 -5.56
C VAL A 93 0.61 -16.54 -4.97
N LEU A 94 -0.70 -16.69 -4.93
CA LEU A 94 -1.36 -17.82 -4.24
C LEU A 94 -1.73 -18.98 -5.15
N GLU A 95 -2.00 -18.69 -6.42
CA GLU A 95 -2.66 -19.59 -7.35
C GLU A 95 -1.78 -19.98 -8.56
N ASP A 96 -0.78 -19.15 -8.91
CA ASP A 96 0.05 -19.40 -10.08
C ASP A 96 1.32 -20.20 -9.71
N GLU A 97 1.48 -21.36 -10.32
CA GLU A 97 2.67 -22.22 -10.15
C GLU A 97 3.96 -21.55 -10.66
N ASN A 98 3.83 -20.59 -11.59
CA ASN A 98 4.96 -19.88 -12.20
C ASN A 98 5.40 -18.63 -11.41
N VAL A 99 4.82 -18.34 -10.26
CA VAL A 99 5.18 -17.16 -9.44
C VAL A 99 6.69 -17.11 -9.13
N ALA A 100 7.33 -18.28 -9.00
CA ALA A 100 8.74 -18.37 -8.69
C ALA A 100 9.66 -18.03 -9.88
N THR A 101 9.21 -18.20 -11.10
CA THR A 101 9.97 -18.03 -12.34
C THR A 101 9.58 -16.79 -13.13
N ASN A 102 8.32 -16.36 -13.04
CA ASN A 102 7.82 -15.18 -13.75
C ASN A 102 7.99 -13.90 -12.92
N LEU A 103 9.14 -13.28 -13.07
CA LEU A 103 9.44 -11.99 -12.40
C LEU A 103 8.92 -10.77 -13.19
N THR A 104 8.33 -10.96 -14.36
CA THR A 104 7.87 -9.89 -15.24
C THR A 104 6.85 -8.95 -14.57
N PRO A 105 5.75 -9.43 -13.94
CA PRO A 105 4.78 -8.51 -13.35
C PRO A 105 5.38 -7.67 -12.23
N TRP A 106 6.35 -8.19 -11.49
CA TRP A 106 7.04 -7.45 -10.42
C TRP A 106 7.97 -6.35 -10.97
N PHE A 107 8.68 -6.63 -12.06
CA PHE A 107 9.46 -5.62 -12.76
C PHE A 107 8.55 -4.51 -13.32
N LEU A 108 7.42 -4.90 -13.92
CA LEU A 108 6.44 -3.94 -14.43
C LEU A 108 5.81 -3.11 -13.32
N ALA A 109 5.58 -3.69 -12.13
CA ALA A 109 5.10 -2.94 -10.97
C ALA A 109 6.08 -1.81 -10.59
N GLY A 110 7.37 -2.10 -10.52
CA GLY A 110 8.38 -1.05 -10.30
C GLY A 110 8.44 -0.03 -11.43
N ARG A 111 8.37 -0.49 -12.69
CA ARG A 111 8.38 0.40 -13.86
C ARG A 111 7.14 1.32 -13.90
N TRP A 112 5.99 0.80 -13.51
CA TRP A 112 4.77 1.59 -13.42
C TRP A 112 4.92 2.71 -12.37
N LEU A 113 5.43 2.39 -11.18
CA LEU A 113 5.72 3.38 -10.14
C LEU A 113 6.67 4.46 -10.64
N ARG A 114 7.74 4.10 -11.35
CA ARG A 114 8.67 5.05 -11.93
C ARG A 114 7.97 6.05 -12.85
N GLN A 115 7.07 5.59 -13.72
CA GLN A 115 6.30 6.47 -14.61
C GLN A 115 5.32 7.33 -13.81
N PHE A 116 4.63 6.75 -12.84
CA PHE A 116 3.70 7.45 -11.97
C PHE A 116 4.38 8.58 -11.18
N GLN A 117 5.51 8.29 -10.56
CA GLN A 117 6.29 9.27 -9.80
C GLN A 117 6.90 10.37 -10.66
N SER A 118 7.03 10.17 -11.97
CA SER A 118 7.49 11.19 -12.89
C SER A 118 6.40 12.15 -13.38
N LEU A 119 5.14 11.94 -12.98
CA LEU A 119 4.06 12.89 -13.22
C LEU A 119 4.28 14.14 -12.36
N ARG A 120 3.88 15.30 -12.91
CA ARG A 120 3.94 16.54 -12.14
C ARG A 120 2.92 16.51 -11.01
N LEU A 121 3.37 16.83 -9.80
CA LEU A 121 2.46 17.10 -8.69
C LEU A 121 1.76 18.45 -8.92
N PRO A 122 0.44 18.56 -8.70
CA PRO A 122 -0.22 19.85 -8.63
C PRO A 122 0.39 20.71 -7.52
N ASN A 123 0.47 22.04 -7.76
CA ASN A 123 1.07 22.97 -6.79
C ASN A 123 0.25 23.11 -5.51
N ASP A 124 -1.04 22.78 -5.58
CA ASP A 124 -2.04 22.86 -4.53
C ASP A 124 -2.34 21.52 -3.84
N MET A 125 -1.56 20.47 -4.16
CA MET A 125 -1.61 19.26 -3.36
C MET A 125 -1.10 19.54 -1.94
N THR A 126 -1.82 20.45 -1.30
CA THR A 126 -1.79 20.57 0.14
C THR A 126 -2.22 19.23 0.73
N GLU A 127 -1.39 18.75 1.59
CA GLU A 127 -1.51 17.52 2.36
C GLU A 127 -2.94 17.31 2.88
N THR A 128 -3.81 16.70 2.09
CA THR A 128 -5.02 16.05 2.57
C THR A 128 -4.66 14.74 3.28
N VAL A 129 -3.51 14.76 3.92
CA VAL A 129 -3.16 13.80 4.94
C VAL A 129 -4.20 13.97 6.03
N SER A 130 -4.84 12.89 6.42
CA SER A 130 -5.68 12.85 7.61
C SER A 130 -5.03 13.73 8.68
N LYS A 131 -5.71 14.79 9.13
CA LYS A 131 -5.22 15.71 10.18
C LYS A 131 -4.80 15.00 11.48
N ARG A 132 -5.00 13.68 11.53
CA ARG A 132 -4.74 12.81 12.67
C ARG A 132 -3.38 12.12 12.66
N ASP A 133 -2.76 11.95 11.50
CA ASP A 133 -1.44 11.29 11.42
C ASP A 133 -0.34 12.36 11.30
N PRO A 134 0.69 12.31 12.15
CA PRO A 134 1.85 13.19 12.03
C PRO A 134 2.53 13.04 10.68
N THR A 135 3.03 14.14 10.14
CA THR A 135 3.83 14.15 8.90
C THR A 135 5.23 13.58 9.12
N ASP A 136 5.79 13.74 10.33
CA ASP A 136 7.07 13.15 10.71
C ASP A 136 6.92 11.65 10.97
N ILE A 137 7.85 10.89 10.40
CA ILE A 137 7.82 9.41 10.47
C ILE A 137 8.11 8.88 11.88
N VAL A 138 8.91 9.58 12.68
CA VAL A 138 9.23 9.20 14.06
C VAL A 138 8.00 9.36 14.93
N ASP A 139 7.32 10.50 14.83
CA ASP A 139 6.08 10.79 15.54
C ASP A 139 4.98 9.82 15.13
N TYR A 140 4.83 9.58 13.82
CA TYR A 140 3.88 8.60 13.29
C TYR A 140 4.09 7.20 13.87
N CYS A 141 5.33 6.71 13.89
CA CYS A 141 5.66 5.41 14.46
C CYS A 141 5.49 5.42 15.99
N GLY A 142 5.81 6.53 16.65
CA GLY A 142 5.62 6.72 18.08
C GLY A 142 4.16 6.54 18.49
N LEU A 143 3.24 7.24 17.83
CA LEU A 143 1.80 7.12 18.08
C LEU A 143 1.29 5.70 17.85
N ARG A 144 1.75 5.00 16.78
CA ARG A 144 1.35 3.61 16.53
C ARG A 144 1.86 2.65 17.62
N LEU A 145 3.06 2.88 18.14
CA LEU A 145 3.62 2.08 19.25
C LEU A 145 2.93 2.38 20.58
N ASP A 146 2.55 3.64 20.84
CA ASP A 146 1.81 4.02 22.06
C ASP A 146 0.41 3.42 22.08
N SER A 147 -0.31 3.49 20.97
CA SER A 147 -1.65 2.93 20.88
C SER A 147 -1.70 1.41 21.08
N LEU A 148 -0.58 0.68 20.93
CA LEU A 148 -0.55 -0.75 21.26
C LEU A 148 -0.87 -1.01 22.74
N LEU A 149 -0.46 -0.10 23.64
CA LEU A 149 -0.76 -0.19 25.07
C LEU A 149 -2.26 0.00 25.34
N GLU A 150 -2.91 0.90 24.61
CA GLU A 150 -4.35 1.17 24.71
C GLU A 150 -5.18 -0.08 24.38
N PHE A 151 -4.67 -0.94 23.50
CA PHE A 151 -5.27 -2.24 23.16
C PHE A 151 -4.81 -3.39 24.05
N GLY A 152 -4.22 -3.10 25.23
CA GLY A 152 -3.77 -4.11 26.17
C GLY A 152 -2.54 -4.92 25.72
N TYR A 153 -1.82 -4.44 24.72
CA TYR A 153 -0.63 -5.11 24.22
C TYR A 153 0.63 -4.51 24.86
N SER A 154 1.16 -5.17 25.87
CA SER A 154 2.27 -4.69 26.71
C SER A 154 3.65 -4.65 26.03
N TRP A 155 3.72 -4.95 24.74
CA TRP A 155 4.96 -4.90 23.96
C TRP A 155 4.85 -3.84 22.85
N PRO A 156 5.90 -3.06 22.58
CA PRO A 156 7.22 -3.07 23.22
C PRO A 156 7.20 -2.38 24.59
N HIS A 157 8.06 -2.87 25.51
CA HIS A 157 8.34 -2.10 26.74
C HIS A 157 9.10 -0.79 26.40
N SER A 158 9.10 0.16 27.31
CA SER A 158 9.61 1.52 27.10
C SER A 158 11.02 1.58 26.48
N ARG A 159 11.97 0.80 27.00
CA ARG A 159 13.35 0.73 26.48
C ARG A 159 13.40 0.30 25.01
N LEU A 160 12.61 -0.68 24.59
CA LEU A 160 12.57 -1.15 23.22
C LEU A 160 11.87 -0.14 22.29
N LYS A 161 10.79 0.50 22.76
CA LYS A 161 10.14 1.58 22.03
C LYS A 161 11.14 2.71 21.74
N THR A 162 11.86 3.18 22.76
CA THR A 162 12.89 4.21 22.61
C THR A 162 13.97 3.79 21.60
N ALA A 163 14.44 2.53 21.64
CA ALA A 163 15.43 2.04 20.70
C ALA A 163 14.91 1.98 19.25
N LEU A 164 13.64 1.61 19.05
CA LEU A 164 13.01 1.62 17.72
C LEU A 164 12.90 3.03 17.16
N LEU A 165 12.41 3.99 17.97
CA LEU A 165 12.26 5.39 17.55
C LEU A 165 13.62 6.01 17.25
N LYS A 166 14.63 5.82 18.11
CA LYS A 166 16.00 6.27 17.88
C LYS A 166 16.60 5.69 16.61
N LYS A 167 16.31 4.42 16.30
CA LYS A 167 16.76 3.80 15.04
C LYS A 167 16.12 4.44 13.83
N ILE A 168 14.80 4.73 13.87
CA ILE A 168 14.07 5.40 12.79
C ILE A 168 14.60 6.83 12.60
N GLU A 169 14.81 7.56 13.68
CA GLU A 169 15.37 8.91 13.68
C GLU A 169 16.77 8.93 13.04
N CYS A 170 17.67 8.04 13.47
CA CYS A 170 18.99 7.90 12.87
C CYS A 170 18.92 7.59 11.36
N LEU A 171 18.01 6.72 10.94
CA LEU A 171 17.82 6.42 9.51
C LEU A 171 17.24 7.61 8.75
N ARG A 172 16.28 8.36 9.33
CA ARG A 172 15.71 9.59 8.76
C ARG A 172 16.81 10.63 8.50
N ASP A 173 17.68 10.83 9.49
CA ASP A 173 18.76 11.82 9.42
C ASP A 173 19.84 11.48 8.38
N HIS A 174 19.86 10.23 7.91
CA HIS A 174 20.71 9.76 6.80
C HIS A 174 19.95 9.63 5.47
N CYS A 175 18.74 10.18 5.37
CA CYS A 175 17.99 10.22 4.13
C CYS A 175 18.32 11.50 3.36
N ASP A 176 19.11 11.38 2.31
CA ASP A 176 19.51 12.52 1.46
C ASP A 176 18.35 13.01 0.55
N ASP A 177 17.38 12.17 0.26
CA ASP A 177 16.30 12.45 -0.67
C ASP A 177 15.06 13.02 0.04
N THR A 178 14.87 14.33 -0.08
CA THR A 178 13.69 15.06 0.38
C THR A 178 12.66 15.28 -0.73
N SER A 179 12.90 14.73 -1.92
CA SER A 179 12.00 14.89 -3.06
C SER A 179 10.61 14.34 -2.74
N LYS A 180 9.59 15.05 -3.18
CA LYS A 180 8.21 14.63 -3.07
C LYS A 180 7.72 14.17 -4.43
N VAL A 181 7.10 13.01 -4.47
CA VAL A 181 6.53 12.39 -5.67
C VAL A 181 5.10 11.96 -5.41
N TRP A 182 4.37 11.63 -6.47
CA TRP A 182 3.13 10.91 -6.33
C TRP A 182 3.34 9.54 -5.69
N VAL A 183 2.59 9.23 -4.65
CA VAL A 183 2.48 7.88 -4.08
C VAL A 183 1.04 7.41 -4.13
N HIS A 184 0.88 6.15 -4.49
CA HIS A 184 -0.41 5.47 -4.51
C HIS A 184 -0.96 5.25 -3.08
N ALA A 185 -0.05 5.11 -2.12
CA ALA A 185 -0.25 4.90 -0.69
C ALA A 185 -0.99 3.61 -0.29
N ASP A 186 -1.55 2.86 -1.25
CA ASP A 186 -2.04 1.47 -1.07
C ASP A 186 -1.59 0.56 -2.23
N TYR A 187 -0.33 0.67 -2.64
CA TYR A 187 0.27 -0.12 -3.72
C TYR A 187 0.54 -1.56 -3.28
N ALA A 188 -0.53 -2.28 -2.96
CA ALA A 188 -0.50 -3.66 -2.47
C ALA A 188 -0.68 -4.67 -3.62
N PRO A 189 -0.23 -5.95 -3.47
CA PRO A 189 -0.42 -6.95 -4.52
C PRO A 189 -1.89 -7.16 -4.93
N GLY A 190 -2.84 -6.92 -4.00
CA GLY A 190 -4.28 -6.99 -4.29
C GLY A 190 -4.80 -5.90 -5.21
N ASN A 191 -4.10 -4.77 -5.30
CA ASN A 191 -4.46 -3.61 -6.12
C ASN A 191 -3.67 -3.54 -7.44
N LEU A 192 -2.98 -4.60 -7.82
CA LEU A 192 -2.18 -4.71 -9.06
C LEU A 192 -2.74 -5.82 -9.92
N MET A 193 -3.47 -5.48 -10.98
CA MET A 193 -4.09 -6.43 -11.90
C MET A 193 -3.10 -6.86 -12.98
N TRP A 194 -3.05 -8.17 -13.23
CA TRP A 194 -2.16 -8.80 -14.21
C TRP A 194 -2.96 -9.71 -15.15
N ASP A 195 -2.96 -9.43 -16.44
CA ASP A 195 -3.65 -10.20 -17.48
C ASP A 195 -2.73 -11.19 -18.22
N GLY A 196 -1.50 -11.42 -17.74
CA GLY A 196 -0.46 -12.19 -18.43
C GLY A 196 0.48 -11.35 -19.28
N ARG A 197 0.12 -10.12 -19.63
CA ARG A 197 0.89 -9.21 -20.47
C ARG A 197 1.05 -7.81 -19.88
N THR A 198 -0.02 -7.26 -19.36
CA THR A 198 -0.14 -5.86 -18.91
C THR A 198 -0.36 -5.82 -17.41
N LEU A 199 0.34 -4.93 -16.74
CA LEU A 199 0.11 -4.61 -15.34
C LEU A 199 -0.67 -3.30 -15.22
N THR A 200 -1.79 -3.34 -14.49
CA THR A 200 -2.69 -2.21 -14.28
C THR A 200 -3.00 -2.05 -12.79
N PRO A 201 -2.47 -1.03 -12.11
CA PRO A 201 -2.89 -0.68 -10.76
C PRO A 201 -4.31 -0.15 -10.72
N ILE A 202 -4.99 -0.41 -9.59
CA ILE A 202 -6.37 0.03 -9.30
C ILE A 202 -6.43 0.66 -7.91
N ASP A 203 -7.53 1.35 -7.60
CA ASP A 203 -7.84 1.93 -6.29
C ASP A 203 -6.89 3.05 -5.85
N PHE A 204 -7.02 4.20 -6.50
CA PHE A 204 -6.22 5.41 -6.25
C PHE A 204 -6.80 6.32 -5.15
N ALA A 205 -7.71 5.81 -4.32
CA ALA A 205 -8.38 6.57 -3.26
C ALA A 205 -7.44 7.22 -2.22
N MET A 206 -6.24 6.64 -2.06
CA MET A 206 -5.27 7.06 -1.03
C MET A 206 -4.08 7.83 -1.59
N VAL A 207 -4.16 8.18 -2.87
CA VAL A 207 -3.08 8.90 -3.57
C VAL A 207 -2.75 10.22 -2.86
N ARG A 208 -1.45 10.51 -2.75
CA ARG A 208 -0.93 11.71 -2.11
C ARG A 208 0.52 12.01 -2.51
N SER A 209 1.06 13.10 -2.04
CA SER A 209 2.49 13.37 -2.06
C SER A 209 3.22 12.51 -1.02
N GLY A 210 4.37 11.97 -1.35
CA GLY A 210 5.16 11.12 -0.44
C GLY A 210 6.59 10.90 -0.92
N GLN A 211 7.30 9.95 -0.28
CA GLN A 211 8.69 9.63 -0.60
C GLN A 211 8.77 8.64 -1.78
N PRO A 212 9.81 8.70 -2.64
CA PRO A 212 9.92 7.85 -3.83
C PRO A 212 9.88 6.34 -3.56
N LEU A 213 10.40 5.89 -2.40
CA LEU A 213 10.44 4.47 -2.05
C LEU A 213 9.19 3.97 -1.31
N GLU A 214 8.24 4.83 -0.98
CA GLU A 214 7.13 4.48 -0.08
C GLU A 214 6.26 3.34 -0.63
N ASP A 215 5.80 3.46 -1.87
CA ASP A 215 4.98 2.42 -2.50
C ASP A 215 5.75 1.13 -2.78
N ALA A 216 7.00 1.25 -3.23
CA ALA A 216 7.83 0.08 -3.51
C ALA A 216 8.12 -0.72 -2.24
N THR A 217 8.47 -0.05 -1.13
CA THR A 217 8.70 -0.71 0.16
C THR A 217 7.41 -1.30 0.73
N TYR A 218 6.27 -0.63 0.54
CA TYR A 218 4.98 -1.16 0.93
C TYR A 218 4.63 -2.43 0.17
N LEU A 219 4.78 -2.44 -1.16
CA LEU A 219 4.58 -3.62 -1.99
C LEU A 219 5.46 -4.78 -1.55
N ILE A 220 6.77 -4.54 -1.38
CA ILE A 220 7.74 -5.56 -0.95
C ILE A 220 7.37 -6.10 0.43
N HIS A 221 7.05 -5.23 1.38
CA HIS A 221 6.61 -5.65 2.71
C HIS A 221 5.35 -6.54 2.65
N ARG A 222 4.37 -6.18 1.82
CA ARG A 222 3.14 -6.96 1.63
C ARG A 222 3.44 -8.35 1.07
N ILE A 223 4.38 -8.47 0.14
CA ILE A 223 4.83 -9.76 -0.41
C ILE A 223 5.54 -10.59 0.67
N GLU A 224 6.43 -9.99 1.45
CA GLU A 224 7.09 -10.67 2.58
C GLU A 224 6.07 -11.20 3.61
N MET A 225 4.98 -10.47 3.82
CA MET A 225 3.92 -10.89 4.73
C MET A 225 3.16 -12.11 4.22
N HIS A 226 3.10 -12.40 2.91
CA HIS A 226 2.52 -13.65 2.43
C HIS A 226 3.26 -14.88 2.98
N LEU A 227 4.60 -14.82 3.12
CA LEU A 227 5.37 -15.90 3.78
C LEU A 227 5.08 -16.02 5.28
N VAL A 228 4.76 -14.89 5.93
CA VAL A 228 4.36 -14.92 7.36
C VAL A 228 2.98 -15.55 7.53
N TYR A 229 2.05 -15.23 6.64
CA TYR A 229 0.69 -15.76 6.68
C TYR A 229 0.61 -17.23 6.27
N ARG A 230 1.49 -17.63 5.34
CA ARG A 230 1.52 -18.94 4.73
C ARG A 230 2.97 -19.41 4.59
N PRO A 231 3.60 -19.90 5.68
CA PRO A 231 5.03 -20.24 5.70
C PRO A 231 5.43 -21.40 4.76
N TRP A 232 4.43 -22.11 4.21
CA TRP A 232 4.66 -23.16 3.20
C TRP A 232 4.78 -22.63 1.76
N LEU A 233 4.47 -21.35 1.51
CA LEU A 233 4.66 -20.76 0.18
C LEU A 233 6.15 -20.65 -0.15
N ARG A 234 6.49 -21.03 -1.39
CA ARG A 234 7.85 -20.90 -1.92
C ARG A 234 7.97 -19.65 -2.78
N LEU A 235 7.99 -18.48 -2.15
CA LEU A 235 8.14 -17.20 -2.85
C LEU A 235 9.61 -16.79 -2.92
N PRO A 236 10.16 -16.48 -4.10
CA PRO A 236 11.51 -15.95 -4.27
C PRO A 236 11.57 -14.45 -3.93
N VAL A 237 11.25 -14.09 -2.68
CA VAL A 237 11.08 -12.69 -2.24
C VAL A 237 12.28 -11.82 -2.60
N ALA A 238 13.50 -12.33 -2.47
CA ALA A 238 14.68 -11.57 -2.83
C ALA A 238 14.78 -11.28 -4.35
N ALA A 239 14.34 -12.21 -5.20
CA ALA A 239 14.28 -11.98 -6.65
C ALA A 239 13.15 -11.01 -7.03
N ILE A 240 11.98 -11.15 -6.40
CA ILE A 240 10.85 -10.23 -6.57
C ILE A 240 11.25 -8.81 -6.15
N ARG A 241 11.85 -8.63 -4.98
CA ARG A 241 12.34 -7.32 -4.52
C ARG A 241 13.30 -6.69 -5.52
N ARG A 242 14.30 -7.46 -5.99
CA ARG A 242 15.24 -6.97 -7.02
C ARG A 242 14.54 -6.60 -8.32
N ALA A 243 13.52 -7.34 -8.73
CA ALA A 243 12.74 -7.03 -9.94
C ALA A 243 11.98 -5.70 -9.80
N ILE A 244 11.30 -5.49 -8.66
CA ILE A 244 10.58 -4.24 -8.36
C ILE A 244 11.55 -3.05 -8.36
N LEU A 245 12.66 -3.14 -7.62
CA LEU A 245 13.62 -2.04 -7.51
C LEU A 245 14.32 -1.74 -8.84
N ARG A 246 14.63 -2.75 -9.65
CA ARG A 246 15.14 -2.54 -11.02
C ARG A 246 14.11 -1.86 -11.91
N GLY A 247 12.84 -2.27 -11.84
CA GLY A 247 11.75 -1.62 -12.58
C GLY A 247 11.60 -0.15 -12.20
N LEU A 248 11.70 0.17 -10.91
CA LEU A 248 11.68 1.54 -10.38
C LEU A 248 12.89 2.37 -10.84
N GLY A 249 13.98 1.72 -11.26
CA GLY A 249 15.24 2.38 -11.64
C GLY A 249 16.20 2.60 -10.46
N LEU A 250 15.96 1.97 -9.32
CA LEU A 250 16.72 2.08 -8.07
C LEU A 250 17.20 0.69 -7.58
N PRO A 251 18.05 -0.02 -8.35
CA PRO A 251 18.36 -1.43 -8.12
C PRO A 251 19.04 -1.74 -6.78
N THR A 252 19.72 -0.76 -6.15
CA THR A 252 20.43 -0.87 -4.89
C THR A 252 19.73 -0.19 -3.72
N ALA A 253 18.50 0.29 -3.92
CA ALA A 253 17.77 1.07 -2.91
C ALA A 253 17.53 0.29 -1.61
N ASP A 254 17.52 -1.04 -1.63
CA ASP A 254 17.35 -1.88 -0.43
C ASP A 254 18.52 -1.76 0.57
N GLN A 255 19.62 -1.13 0.19
CA GLN A 255 20.74 -0.79 1.07
C GLN A 255 20.62 0.60 1.68
N SER A 256 19.71 1.45 1.19
CA SER A 256 19.57 2.84 1.65
C SER A 256 18.90 2.96 3.03
N ALA A 257 19.20 4.06 3.73
CA ALA A 257 18.55 4.42 4.99
C ALA A 257 17.05 4.60 4.81
N ALA A 258 16.62 5.26 3.72
CA ALA A 258 15.21 5.47 3.40
C ALA A 258 14.43 4.16 3.26
N TYR A 259 14.98 3.17 2.56
CA TYR A 259 14.37 1.85 2.44
C TYR A 259 14.21 1.16 3.81
N GLN A 260 15.29 1.14 4.62
CA GLN A 260 15.27 0.50 5.93
C GLN A 260 14.27 1.17 6.87
N MET A 261 14.23 2.50 6.88
CA MET A 261 13.29 3.30 7.66
C MET A 261 11.83 2.99 7.29
N LEU A 262 11.50 2.99 6.00
CA LEU A 262 10.16 2.69 5.52
C LEU A 262 9.75 1.24 5.81
N MET A 263 10.66 0.29 5.69
CA MET A 263 10.39 -1.11 6.08
C MET A 263 10.08 -1.25 7.58
N LEU A 264 10.77 -0.51 8.46
CA LEU A 264 10.45 -0.46 9.89
C LEU A 264 9.07 0.14 10.13
N LYS A 265 8.75 1.28 9.48
CA LYS A 265 7.40 1.88 9.50
C LYS A 265 6.33 0.85 9.15
N HIS A 266 6.50 0.13 8.02
CA HIS A 266 5.50 -0.84 7.58
C HIS A 266 5.34 -2.01 8.58
N GLN A 267 6.42 -2.50 9.18
CA GLN A 267 6.36 -3.53 10.20
C GLN A 267 5.62 -3.08 11.47
N ILE A 268 5.87 -1.84 11.93
CA ILE A 268 5.16 -1.23 13.07
C ILE A 268 3.68 -1.08 12.77
N CYS A 269 3.34 -0.51 11.62
CA CYS A 269 1.95 -0.34 11.18
C CYS A 269 1.23 -1.69 11.08
N ARG A 270 1.92 -2.70 10.56
CA ARG A 270 1.34 -4.05 10.44
C ARG A 270 1.10 -4.69 11.80
N LEU A 271 2.05 -4.57 12.73
CA LEU A 271 1.87 -5.04 14.09
C LEU A 271 0.66 -4.34 14.75
N HIS A 272 0.56 -3.02 14.63
CA HIS A 272 -0.55 -2.24 15.13
C HIS A 272 -1.90 -2.73 14.57
N THR A 273 -1.99 -2.98 13.25
CA THR A 273 -3.20 -3.54 12.62
C THR A 273 -3.60 -4.88 13.24
N TYR A 274 -2.63 -5.78 13.47
CA TYR A 274 -2.90 -7.11 14.04
C TYR A 274 -3.21 -7.10 15.55
N VAL A 275 -2.84 -6.06 16.26
CA VAL A 275 -3.21 -5.87 17.67
C VAL A 275 -4.62 -5.32 17.79
N ARG A 276 -4.98 -4.34 16.95
CA ARG A 276 -6.31 -3.71 16.97
C ARG A 276 -7.43 -4.61 16.47
N ARG A 277 -7.13 -5.54 15.58
CA ARG A 277 -8.15 -6.36 14.95
C ARG A 277 -8.72 -7.37 15.94
N PRO A 278 -10.04 -7.34 16.24
CA PRO A 278 -10.67 -8.38 17.04
C PRO A 278 -10.63 -9.71 16.29
N ALA A 279 -10.33 -10.79 16.98
CA ALA A 279 -10.37 -12.12 16.39
C ALA A 279 -11.81 -12.61 16.30
N SER A 280 -12.27 -13.01 15.14
CA SER A 280 -13.62 -13.56 14.89
C SER A 280 -13.73 -15.05 15.20
N SER A 281 -12.59 -15.74 15.38
CA SER A 281 -12.53 -17.17 15.66
C SER A 281 -11.23 -17.54 16.38
N PHE A 282 -11.21 -18.71 17.03
CA PHE A 282 -10.00 -19.26 17.66
C PHE A 282 -8.86 -19.45 16.66
N LYS A 283 -9.16 -19.95 15.45
CA LYS A 283 -8.18 -20.12 14.37
C LYS A 283 -7.55 -18.78 13.98
N GLN A 284 -8.36 -17.74 13.86
CA GLN A 284 -7.87 -16.39 13.57
C GLN A 284 -7.01 -15.85 14.74
N ALA A 285 -7.42 -16.04 15.98
CA ALA A 285 -6.64 -15.61 17.14
C ALA A 285 -5.25 -16.24 17.17
N LEU A 286 -5.15 -17.54 16.85
CA LEU A 286 -3.88 -18.27 16.77
C LEU A 286 -3.00 -17.75 15.63
N HIS A 287 -3.59 -17.53 14.45
CA HIS A 287 -2.90 -16.94 13.31
C HIS A 287 -2.39 -15.52 13.64
N ASP A 288 -3.22 -14.67 14.24
CA ASP A 288 -2.85 -13.31 14.60
C ASP A 288 -1.74 -13.29 15.67
N ARG A 289 -1.77 -14.23 16.63
CA ARG A 289 -0.68 -14.42 17.59
C ARG A 289 0.64 -14.80 16.90
N TRP A 290 0.59 -15.70 15.93
CA TRP A 290 1.75 -16.07 15.12
C TRP A 290 2.32 -14.84 14.38
N VAL A 291 1.49 -14.11 13.66
CA VAL A 291 1.91 -12.91 12.90
C VAL A 291 2.55 -11.87 13.81
N ARG A 292 1.92 -11.58 14.97
CA ARG A 292 2.46 -10.65 15.96
C ARG A 292 3.82 -11.12 16.49
N THR A 293 3.98 -12.42 16.71
CA THR A 293 5.26 -13.00 17.18
C THR A 293 6.37 -12.81 16.14
N VAL A 294 6.08 -13.06 14.87
CA VAL A 294 7.07 -12.87 13.80
C VAL A 294 7.46 -11.40 13.64
N LEU A 295 6.47 -10.48 13.61
CA LEU A 295 6.73 -9.04 13.51
C LEU A 295 7.55 -8.53 14.70
N ARG A 296 7.19 -8.96 15.92
CA ARG A 296 7.97 -8.65 17.13
C ARG A 296 9.44 -9.09 17.01
N ARG A 297 9.70 -10.31 16.53
CA ARG A 297 11.06 -10.82 16.32
C ARG A 297 11.83 -9.97 15.31
N ARG A 298 11.20 -9.60 14.19
CA ARG A 298 11.82 -8.74 13.16
C ARG A 298 12.19 -7.36 13.73
N LEU A 299 11.28 -6.73 14.48
CA LEU A 299 11.54 -5.42 15.10
C LEU A 299 12.63 -5.51 16.17
N LEU A 300 12.69 -6.57 16.98
CA LEU A 300 13.77 -6.82 17.92
C LEU A 300 15.13 -6.96 17.20
N GLN A 301 15.16 -7.71 16.10
CA GLN A 301 16.36 -7.90 15.31
C GLN A 301 16.88 -6.58 14.71
N ALA A 302 15.98 -5.72 14.25
CA ALA A 302 16.34 -4.43 13.66
C ALA A 302 17.05 -3.49 14.64
N VAL A 303 16.80 -3.60 15.96
CA VAL A 303 17.43 -2.75 16.99
C VAL A 303 18.47 -3.47 17.83
N LYS A 304 18.81 -4.73 17.51
CA LYS A 304 19.74 -5.54 18.33
C LYS A 304 21.09 -4.87 18.53
N ASN A 305 21.59 -4.15 17.54
CA ASN A 305 22.86 -3.43 17.61
C ASN A 305 22.75 -2.06 18.31
N THR A 306 21.53 -1.56 18.51
CA THR A 306 21.26 -0.27 19.17
C THR A 306 21.02 -0.46 20.68
N LEU A 307 20.74 -1.68 21.11
CA LEU A 307 20.48 -2.03 22.52
C LEU A 307 21.75 -2.46 23.29
N LYS A 308 22.86 -2.68 22.60
CA LYS A 308 24.19 -2.87 23.18
C LYS A 308 24.87 -1.53 23.47
#